data_8952b223a241aa9383a0bcbe1c319ba1
#
_entry.id   8952b223a241aa9383a0bcbe1c319ba1
#
_cell.length_a   1.000
_cell.length_b   1.000
_cell.length_c   1.000
_cell.angle_alpha   90.00
_cell.angle_beta   90.00
_cell.angle_gamma   90.00
#
_symmetry.space_group_name_H-M   'P 1'
#
loop_
_entity.id
_entity.type
_entity.pdbx_description
1 polymer ?
#
loop_
_entity_poly.entity_id
_entity_poly.type
_entity_poly.pdbx_seq_one_letter_code
_entity_poly.pdbx_strand_id
1 'polypeptide(L)'
;MRKFTIRTILALAATVAFSTASLAADVVLTPFGQSPDAMMIKVVLKKLQLEGRLEKLLQADGLQHEKVLITVVAGSSKGLGEAGIDKDAEIERMRSVVDAAKAKGMKVLVMHIGGKGRRGTLTDIFIDEAVPVADKLIVVEGGDFDGLFTKLSQQAGVDMLPAASVRETTEPLKQVLIEWGVL
;
A
#
# COMPACT_ATOMS: atom_id res chain seq x y z
N MET A 1 45.63 -51.16 -45.01
CA MET A 1 44.38 -50.41 -45.09
C MET A 1 43.87 -50.18 -43.66
N ARG A 2 44.12 -48.96 -43.09
CA ARG A 2 43.69 -48.59 -41.73
C ARG A 2 42.40 -47.81 -41.84
N LYS A 3 41.28 -48.33 -41.26
CA LYS A 3 40.02 -47.67 -41.20
C LYS A 3 40.04 -46.68 -40.00
N PHE A 4 39.96 -45.37 -40.29
CA PHE A 4 39.74 -44.31 -39.25
C PHE A 4 38.24 -44.23 -38.95
N THR A 5 37.91 -44.52 -37.73
CA THR A 5 36.54 -44.33 -37.20
C THR A 5 36.50 -42.95 -36.51
N ILE A 6 35.78 -42.01 -37.10
CA ILE A 6 35.52 -40.71 -36.54
C ILE A 6 34.40 -40.88 -35.49
N ARG A 7 34.73 -40.66 -34.20
CA ARG A 7 33.74 -40.57 -33.10
C ARG A 7 33.30 -39.11 -33.00
N THR A 8 32.07 -38.87 -33.45
CA THR A 8 31.41 -37.56 -33.26
C THR A 8 30.98 -37.46 -31.79
N ILE A 9 31.60 -36.54 -31.02
CA ILE A 9 31.18 -36.18 -29.66
C ILE A 9 30.13 -35.11 -29.80
N LEU A 10 28.87 -35.46 -29.49
CA LEU A 10 27.76 -34.52 -29.42
C LEU A 10 27.79 -33.85 -28.03
N ALA A 11 28.30 -32.60 -27.98
CA ALA A 11 28.27 -31.80 -26.74
C ALA A 11 26.85 -31.22 -26.58
N LEU A 12 26.12 -31.75 -25.61
CA LEU A 12 24.82 -31.23 -25.19
C LEU A 12 25.06 -30.00 -24.29
N ALA A 13 24.94 -28.79 -24.82
CA ALA A 13 24.97 -27.56 -24.05
C ALA A 13 23.63 -27.38 -23.34
N ALA A 14 23.58 -27.69 -22.05
CA ALA A 14 22.44 -27.36 -21.19
C ALA A 14 22.43 -25.85 -20.92
N THR A 15 21.60 -25.11 -21.63
CA THR A 15 21.28 -23.71 -21.30
C THR A 15 20.43 -23.66 -20.05
N VAL A 16 21.03 -23.32 -18.92
CA VAL A 16 20.33 -22.99 -17.68
C VAL A 16 19.71 -21.60 -17.88
N ALA A 17 18.41 -21.56 -18.19
CA ALA A 17 17.64 -20.33 -18.18
C ALA A 17 17.48 -19.88 -16.73
N PHE A 18 18.26 -18.90 -16.32
CA PHE A 18 17.98 -18.14 -15.08
C PHE A 18 16.69 -17.34 -15.34
N SER A 19 15.55 -17.88 -14.90
CA SER A 19 14.35 -17.08 -14.75
C SER A 19 14.63 -16.08 -13.63
N THR A 20 14.87 -14.82 -13.97
CA THR A 20 14.81 -13.72 -13.03
C THR A 20 13.35 -13.62 -12.61
N ALA A 21 12.98 -14.27 -11.51
CA ALA A 21 11.72 -14.02 -10.84
C ALA A 21 11.73 -12.51 -10.52
N SER A 22 10.96 -11.72 -11.24
CA SER A 22 10.61 -10.38 -10.81
C SER A 22 9.92 -10.57 -9.46
N LEU A 23 10.57 -10.15 -8.37
CA LEU A 23 9.93 -10.10 -7.07
C LEU A 23 8.77 -9.12 -7.22
N ALA A 24 7.57 -9.66 -7.42
CA ALA A 24 6.36 -8.87 -7.40
C ALA A 24 6.31 -8.16 -6.05
N ALA A 25 6.01 -6.86 -6.05
CA ALA A 25 5.94 -6.11 -4.80
C ALA A 25 4.82 -6.71 -3.93
N ASP A 26 5.15 -7.12 -2.71
CA ASP A 26 4.14 -7.64 -1.76
C ASP A 26 3.20 -6.54 -1.24
N VAL A 27 3.51 -5.28 -1.55
CA VAL A 27 2.79 -4.10 -1.06
C VAL A 27 2.42 -3.19 -2.22
N VAL A 28 1.14 -2.80 -2.29
CA VAL A 28 0.69 -1.70 -3.13
C VAL A 28 0.26 -0.51 -2.27
N LEU A 29 0.66 0.68 -2.70
CA LEU A 29 0.31 1.96 -2.09
C LEU A 29 -0.65 2.73 -2.99
N THR A 30 -1.69 3.32 -2.39
CA THR A 30 -2.53 4.30 -3.07
C THR A 30 -2.95 5.41 -2.11
N PRO A 31 -3.00 6.69 -2.52
CA PRO A 31 -3.65 7.71 -1.71
C PRO A 31 -5.16 7.50 -1.69
N PHE A 32 -5.81 7.78 -0.56
CA PHE A 32 -7.24 8.01 -0.48
C PHE A 32 -7.48 9.50 -0.23
N GLY A 33 -8.13 10.17 -1.21
CA GLY A 33 -8.31 11.61 -1.24
C GLY A 33 -7.24 12.37 -2.01
N GLN A 34 -6.39 11.66 -2.76
CA GLN A 34 -5.42 12.19 -3.73
C GLN A 34 -4.37 13.16 -3.13
N SER A 35 -4.07 13.02 -1.82
CA SER A 35 -2.94 13.72 -1.21
C SER A 35 -1.59 13.14 -1.68
N PRO A 36 -0.53 13.97 -1.84
CA PRO A 36 0.81 13.48 -2.16
C PRO A 36 1.47 12.70 -1.03
N ASP A 37 0.84 12.60 0.14
CA ASP A 37 1.41 12.01 1.36
C ASP A 37 1.82 10.53 1.17
N ALA A 38 1.14 9.78 0.28
CA ALA A 38 1.51 8.41 -0.06
C ALA A 38 2.96 8.26 -0.56
N MET A 39 3.53 9.29 -1.20
CA MET A 39 4.93 9.30 -1.63
C MET A 39 5.90 9.20 -0.44
N MET A 40 5.54 9.77 0.71
CA MET A 40 6.39 9.70 1.91
C MET A 40 6.43 8.27 2.46
N ILE A 41 5.32 7.54 2.42
CA ILE A 41 5.28 6.15 2.85
C ILE A 41 6.06 5.23 1.89
N LYS A 42 6.07 5.53 0.59
CA LYS A 42 6.96 4.83 -0.34
C LYS A 42 8.44 4.97 0.07
N VAL A 43 8.85 6.15 0.55
CA VAL A 43 10.22 6.36 1.07
C VAL A 43 10.47 5.56 2.36
N VAL A 44 9.46 5.47 3.24
CA VAL A 44 9.55 4.65 4.47
C VAL A 44 9.69 3.17 4.13
N LEU A 45 8.90 2.64 3.19
CA LEU A 45 9.05 1.25 2.72
C LEU A 45 10.44 0.99 2.16
N LYS A 46 10.99 1.91 1.38
CA LYS A 46 12.35 1.77 0.84
C LYS A 46 13.41 1.69 1.95
N LYS A 47 13.24 2.41 3.07
CA LYS A 47 14.13 2.28 4.25
C LYS A 47 14.03 0.89 4.89
N LEU A 48 12.87 0.26 4.82
CA LEU A 48 12.64 -1.13 5.26
C LEU A 48 13.10 -2.15 4.22
N GLN A 49 13.76 -1.72 3.13
CA GLN A 49 14.22 -2.55 2.01
C GLN A 49 13.07 -3.28 1.29
N LEU A 50 11.86 -2.70 1.35
CA LEU A 50 10.68 -3.20 0.64
C LEU A 50 10.40 -2.35 -0.61
N GLU A 51 10.17 -3.04 -1.72
CA GLU A 51 9.64 -2.44 -2.93
C GLU A 51 8.11 -2.35 -2.82
N GLY A 52 7.60 -1.12 -2.61
CA GLY A 52 6.16 -0.84 -2.65
C GLY A 52 5.77 -0.25 -4.00
N ARG A 53 4.80 -0.84 -4.67
CA ARG A 53 4.21 -0.29 -5.89
C ARG A 53 3.28 0.86 -5.53
N LEU A 54 3.61 2.08 -5.92
CA LEU A 54 2.75 3.26 -5.72
C LEU A 54 1.91 3.49 -6.99
N GLU A 55 0.60 3.41 -6.83
CA GLU A 55 -0.37 3.68 -7.90
C GLU A 55 -1.40 4.71 -7.42
N LYS A 56 -1.32 5.93 -7.96
CA LYS A 56 -2.13 7.06 -7.46
C LYS A 56 -3.63 6.88 -7.69
N LEU A 57 -3.99 6.35 -8.85
CA LEU A 57 -5.37 6.07 -9.24
C LEU A 57 -5.61 4.56 -9.35
N LEU A 58 -5.08 3.78 -8.39
CA LEU A 58 -5.29 2.35 -8.34
C LEU A 58 -6.78 2.02 -8.47
N GLN A 59 -7.09 1.15 -9.42
CA GLN A 59 -8.41 0.58 -9.63
C GLN A 59 -8.45 -0.86 -9.11
N ALA A 60 -9.63 -1.40 -8.92
CA ALA A 60 -9.84 -2.75 -8.41
C ALA A 60 -9.15 -3.84 -9.25
N ASP A 61 -9.21 -3.70 -10.58
CA ASP A 61 -8.57 -4.59 -11.55
C ASP A 61 -7.04 -4.41 -11.64
N GLY A 62 -6.53 -3.30 -11.11
CA GLY A 62 -5.10 -3.02 -11.00
C GLY A 62 -4.39 -3.75 -9.85
N LEU A 63 -5.13 -4.42 -8.96
CA LEU A 63 -4.56 -5.25 -7.89
C LEU A 63 -4.02 -6.56 -8.47
N GLN A 64 -2.73 -6.84 -8.21
CA GLN A 64 -2.03 -8.01 -8.75
C GLN A 64 -1.90 -9.12 -7.70
N HIS A 65 -0.70 -9.38 -7.22
CA HIS A 65 -0.37 -10.46 -6.29
C HIS A 65 0.09 -9.93 -4.93
N GLU A 66 -0.16 -8.65 -4.68
CA GLU A 66 0.22 -8.03 -3.41
C GLU A 66 -0.53 -8.66 -2.23
N LYS A 67 0.13 -8.75 -1.09
CA LYS A 67 -0.44 -9.23 0.17
C LYS A 67 -1.09 -8.11 0.97
N VAL A 68 -0.59 -6.87 0.77
CA VAL A 68 -0.98 -5.71 1.56
C VAL A 68 -1.33 -4.52 0.66
N LEU A 69 -2.50 -3.95 0.89
CA LEU A 69 -2.90 -2.64 0.41
C LEU A 69 -2.61 -1.62 1.51
N ILE A 70 -1.69 -0.70 1.27
CA ILE A 70 -1.48 0.46 2.13
C ILE A 70 -2.18 1.67 1.51
N THR A 71 -3.08 2.29 2.27
CA THR A 71 -3.76 3.50 1.86
C THR A 71 -3.37 4.67 2.77
N VAL A 72 -3.04 5.80 2.17
CA VAL A 72 -2.72 7.00 2.92
C VAL A 72 -3.86 8.00 2.76
N VAL A 73 -4.64 8.16 3.84
CA VAL A 73 -5.87 8.97 3.81
C VAL A 73 -5.58 10.43 4.12
N ALA A 74 -5.85 11.29 3.15
CA ALA A 74 -5.88 12.75 3.29
C ALA A 74 -6.50 13.38 2.04
N GLY A 75 -7.46 14.28 2.22
CA GLY A 75 -8.13 14.98 1.13
C GLY A 75 -7.27 16.09 0.53
N SER A 76 -7.17 16.15 -0.78
CA SER A 76 -6.52 17.21 -1.54
C SER A 76 -7.39 17.64 -2.71
N SER A 77 -8.05 18.81 -2.59
CA SER A 77 -8.85 19.36 -3.71
C SER A 77 -8.00 19.56 -4.96
N LYS A 78 -6.74 20.00 -4.80
CA LYS A 78 -5.80 20.10 -5.92
C LYS A 78 -5.50 18.73 -6.53
N GLY A 79 -5.22 17.71 -5.70
CA GLY A 79 -4.92 16.36 -6.17
C GLY A 79 -6.11 15.72 -6.88
N LEU A 80 -7.34 15.89 -6.38
CA LEU A 80 -8.55 15.43 -7.05
C LEU A 80 -8.72 16.10 -8.42
N GLY A 81 -8.52 17.44 -8.49
CA GLY A 81 -8.57 18.17 -9.75
C GLY A 81 -7.50 17.72 -10.75
N GLU A 82 -6.27 17.49 -10.31
CA GLU A 82 -5.18 16.95 -11.14
C GLU A 82 -5.47 15.52 -11.63
N ALA A 83 -6.16 14.73 -10.84
CA ALA A 83 -6.60 13.38 -11.19
C ALA A 83 -7.86 13.38 -12.10
N GLY A 84 -8.51 14.53 -12.29
CA GLY A 84 -9.74 14.64 -13.08
C GLY A 84 -10.96 13.97 -12.44
N ILE A 85 -10.97 13.80 -11.12
CA ILE A 85 -12.06 13.17 -10.37
C ILE A 85 -12.57 14.11 -9.27
N ASP A 86 -13.81 13.91 -8.88
CA ASP A 86 -14.41 14.59 -7.73
C ASP A 86 -14.36 13.72 -6.46
N LYS A 87 -14.90 14.26 -5.37
CA LYS A 87 -14.97 13.60 -4.07
C LYS A 87 -15.75 12.29 -4.14
N ASP A 88 -16.87 12.27 -4.86
CA ASP A 88 -17.77 11.12 -4.88
C ASP A 88 -17.18 9.98 -5.72
N ALA A 89 -16.58 10.30 -6.86
CA ALA A 89 -15.81 9.35 -7.66
C ALA A 89 -14.62 8.76 -6.89
N GLU A 90 -13.94 9.57 -6.08
CA GLU A 90 -12.84 9.06 -5.21
C GLU A 90 -13.35 8.11 -4.13
N ILE A 91 -14.50 8.39 -3.51
CA ILE A 91 -15.14 7.48 -2.54
C ILE A 91 -15.50 6.14 -3.21
N GLU A 92 -16.10 6.18 -4.40
CA GLU A 92 -16.44 4.97 -5.15
C GLU A 92 -15.19 4.16 -5.52
N ARG A 93 -14.13 4.83 -5.98
CA ARG A 93 -12.83 4.20 -6.23
C ARG A 93 -12.28 3.53 -4.98
N MET A 94 -12.29 4.23 -3.83
CA MET A 94 -11.82 3.70 -2.54
C MET A 94 -12.55 2.42 -2.16
N ARG A 95 -13.88 2.44 -2.19
CA ARG A 95 -14.72 1.28 -1.86
C ARG A 95 -14.41 0.11 -2.78
N SER A 96 -14.39 0.34 -4.09
CA SER A 96 -14.10 -0.69 -5.08
C SER A 96 -12.73 -1.34 -4.90
N VAL A 97 -11.68 -0.54 -4.63
CA VAL A 97 -10.31 -1.06 -4.40
C VAL A 97 -10.24 -1.88 -3.12
N VAL A 98 -10.84 -1.41 -2.03
CA VAL A 98 -10.83 -2.14 -0.75
C VAL A 98 -11.61 -3.44 -0.85
N ASP A 99 -12.78 -3.44 -1.47
CA ASP A 99 -13.59 -4.64 -1.66
C ASP A 99 -12.83 -5.68 -2.48
N ALA A 100 -12.18 -5.26 -3.56
CA ALA A 100 -11.35 -6.13 -4.37
C ALA A 100 -10.12 -6.67 -3.63
N ALA A 101 -9.46 -5.83 -2.80
CA ALA A 101 -8.35 -6.25 -1.97
C ALA A 101 -8.78 -7.32 -0.95
N LYS A 102 -9.89 -7.08 -0.25
CA LYS A 102 -10.46 -8.06 0.70
C LYS A 102 -10.90 -9.36 0.01
N ALA A 103 -11.52 -9.28 -1.15
CA ALA A 103 -11.89 -10.46 -1.94
C ALA A 103 -10.67 -11.31 -2.37
N LYS A 104 -9.49 -10.68 -2.53
CA LYS A 104 -8.21 -11.35 -2.78
C LYS A 104 -7.50 -11.82 -1.51
N GLY A 105 -8.07 -11.60 -0.33
CA GLY A 105 -7.46 -11.94 0.96
C GLY A 105 -6.30 -11.02 1.36
N MET A 106 -6.18 -9.86 0.74
CA MET A 106 -5.17 -8.85 1.10
C MET A 106 -5.50 -8.21 2.44
N LYS A 107 -4.47 -7.82 3.18
CA LYS A 107 -4.59 -6.97 4.36
C LYS A 107 -4.65 -5.49 3.96
N VAL A 108 -5.46 -4.72 4.68
CA VAL A 108 -5.65 -3.29 4.42
C VAL A 108 -5.10 -2.47 5.60
N LEU A 109 -4.02 -1.73 5.34
CA LEU A 109 -3.46 -0.76 6.28
C LEU A 109 -3.89 0.64 5.88
N VAL A 110 -4.55 1.35 6.77
CA VAL A 110 -4.86 2.78 6.58
C VAL A 110 -3.89 3.61 7.40
N MET A 111 -3.30 4.63 6.77
CA MET A 111 -2.36 5.53 7.42
C MET A 111 -2.81 6.98 7.27
N HIS A 112 -2.75 7.76 8.36
CA HIS A 112 -2.86 9.21 8.31
C HIS A 112 -1.59 9.82 8.87
N ILE A 113 -0.80 10.47 8.01
CA ILE A 113 0.55 10.90 8.34
C ILE A 113 0.74 12.41 8.37
N GLY A 114 -0.28 13.16 8.03
CA GLY A 114 -0.21 14.63 7.94
C GLY A 114 -0.52 15.36 9.24
N GLY A 115 -0.84 14.64 10.32
CA GLY A 115 -1.22 15.22 11.60
C GLY A 115 -2.39 16.22 11.47
N LYS A 116 -2.48 17.19 12.41
CA LYS A 116 -3.56 18.19 12.42
C LYS A 116 -3.61 19.04 11.14
N GLY A 117 -2.48 19.29 10.50
CA GLY A 117 -2.41 20.13 9.31
C GLY A 117 -3.04 19.52 8.06
N ARG A 118 -3.29 18.22 8.07
CA ARG A 118 -3.97 17.49 6.96
C ARG A 118 -5.42 17.12 7.29
N ARG A 119 -5.92 17.50 8.47
CA ARG A 119 -7.32 17.30 8.85
C ARG A 119 -8.19 18.44 8.32
N GLY A 120 -9.47 18.20 8.18
CA GLY A 120 -10.49 19.13 7.71
C GLY A 120 -11.59 18.40 6.97
N THR A 121 -12.68 19.10 6.64
CA THR A 121 -13.93 18.51 6.13
C THR A 121 -13.72 17.49 5.01
N LEU A 122 -12.88 17.81 4.01
CA LEU A 122 -12.64 16.89 2.91
C LEU A 122 -11.88 15.63 3.35
N THR A 123 -10.87 15.79 4.20
CA THR A 123 -10.09 14.66 4.73
C THR A 123 -10.97 13.81 5.64
N ASP A 124 -11.78 14.41 6.47
CA ASP A 124 -12.62 13.72 7.45
C ASP A 124 -13.67 12.84 6.76
N ILE A 125 -14.24 13.29 5.64
CA ILE A 125 -15.11 12.46 4.79
C ILE A 125 -14.37 11.18 4.32
N PHE A 126 -13.12 11.30 3.90
CA PHE A 126 -12.34 10.13 3.48
C PHE A 126 -11.91 9.25 4.66
N ILE A 127 -11.68 9.82 5.84
CA ILE A 127 -11.41 9.06 7.06
C ILE A 127 -12.62 8.21 7.47
N ASP A 128 -13.83 8.79 7.41
CA ASP A 128 -15.09 8.08 7.69
C ASP A 128 -15.27 6.84 6.80
N GLU A 129 -14.81 6.89 5.57
CA GLU A 129 -14.86 5.77 4.62
C GLU A 129 -13.72 4.75 4.83
N ALA A 130 -12.50 5.22 5.13
CA ALA A 130 -11.32 4.37 5.15
C ALA A 130 -11.16 3.57 6.46
N VAL A 131 -11.43 4.21 7.60
CA VAL A 131 -11.16 3.59 8.92
C VAL A 131 -12.00 2.34 9.16
N PRO A 132 -13.31 2.32 8.88
CA PRO A 132 -14.14 1.14 9.17
C PRO A 132 -13.76 -0.11 8.38
N VAL A 133 -13.01 0.04 7.29
CA VAL A 133 -12.65 -1.06 6.40
C VAL A 133 -11.18 -1.51 6.53
N ALA A 134 -10.41 -0.87 7.43
CA ALA A 134 -9.02 -1.21 7.69
C ALA A 134 -8.88 -2.49 8.53
N ASP A 135 -7.77 -3.22 8.36
CA ASP A 135 -7.33 -4.25 9.31
C ASP A 135 -6.49 -3.64 10.44
N LYS A 136 -5.74 -2.57 10.15
CA LYS A 136 -4.99 -1.77 11.13
C LYS A 136 -4.88 -0.32 10.68
N LEU A 137 -4.61 0.56 11.66
CA LEU A 137 -4.37 1.99 11.44
C LEU A 137 -2.98 2.38 11.94
N ILE A 138 -2.34 3.34 11.25
CA ILE A 138 -1.20 4.09 11.78
C ILE A 138 -1.54 5.58 11.65
N VAL A 139 -1.57 6.29 12.79
CA VAL A 139 -1.93 7.70 12.84
C VAL A 139 -0.81 8.52 13.47
N VAL A 140 -0.33 9.53 12.76
CA VAL A 140 0.70 10.45 13.25
C VAL A 140 0.08 11.41 14.27
N GLU A 141 0.87 11.76 15.30
CA GLU A 141 0.51 12.69 16.37
C GLU A 141 -0.20 13.95 15.83
N GLY A 142 -1.26 14.36 16.53
CA GLY A 142 -2.14 15.45 16.10
C GLY A 142 -3.12 15.08 14.98
N GLY A 143 -3.01 13.92 14.36
CA GLY A 143 -4.01 13.44 13.39
C GLY A 143 -5.36 13.12 14.04
N ASP A 144 -5.33 12.66 15.28
CA ASP A 144 -6.52 12.33 16.07
C ASP A 144 -6.83 13.36 17.18
N PHE A 145 -6.57 14.63 16.93
CA PHE A 145 -6.71 15.70 17.93
C PHE A 145 -8.14 15.88 18.47
N ASP A 146 -9.13 15.43 17.73
CA ASP A 146 -10.57 15.51 18.05
C ASP A 146 -11.18 14.15 18.37
N GLY A 147 -10.38 13.07 18.37
CA GLY A 147 -10.81 11.71 18.66
C GLY A 147 -11.58 11.02 17.54
N LEU A 148 -11.59 11.55 16.30
CA LEU A 148 -12.30 10.95 15.18
C LEU A 148 -11.76 9.55 14.85
N PHE A 149 -10.45 9.40 14.72
CA PHE A 149 -9.83 8.09 14.47
C PHE A 149 -10.07 7.11 15.62
N THR A 150 -9.90 7.58 16.87
CA THR A 150 -10.20 6.77 18.08
C THR A 150 -11.64 6.27 18.06
N LYS A 151 -12.61 7.15 17.80
CA LYS A 151 -14.02 6.78 17.74
C LYS A 151 -14.30 5.74 16.67
N LEU A 152 -13.85 5.99 15.45
CA LEU A 152 -14.12 5.10 14.30
C LEU A 152 -13.42 3.75 14.46
N SER A 153 -12.16 3.73 14.94
CA SER A 153 -11.41 2.50 15.17
C SER A 153 -12.06 1.63 16.25
N GLN A 154 -12.51 2.24 17.36
CA GLN A 154 -13.24 1.52 18.41
C GLN A 154 -14.57 0.93 17.90
N GLN A 155 -15.33 1.69 17.12
CA GLN A 155 -16.57 1.21 16.52
C GLN A 155 -16.37 0.05 15.55
N ALA A 156 -15.27 0.06 14.81
CA ALA A 156 -14.92 -0.98 13.83
C ALA A 156 -14.11 -2.14 14.42
N GLY A 157 -13.63 -2.03 15.67
CA GLY A 157 -12.74 -3.03 16.27
C GLY A 157 -11.35 -3.09 15.61
N VAL A 158 -10.85 -1.96 15.11
CA VAL A 158 -9.58 -1.85 14.39
C VAL A 158 -8.49 -1.30 15.32
N ASP A 159 -7.36 -1.99 15.40
CA ASP A 159 -6.21 -1.52 16.17
C ASP A 159 -5.57 -0.29 15.54
N MET A 160 -5.32 0.73 16.37
CA MET A 160 -4.64 1.95 15.95
C MET A 160 -3.27 2.07 16.62
N LEU A 161 -2.21 2.17 15.82
CA LEU A 161 -0.85 2.39 16.27
C LEU A 161 -0.48 3.87 16.10
N PRO A 162 0.00 4.53 17.16
CA PRO A 162 0.46 5.91 17.07
C PRO A 162 1.87 5.99 16.46
N ALA A 163 2.18 7.13 15.85
CA ALA A 163 3.54 7.51 15.47
C ALA A 163 3.75 8.99 15.76
N ALA A 164 4.90 9.39 16.32
CA ALA A 164 5.17 10.77 16.66
C ALA A 164 5.33 11.68 15.42
N SER A 165 5.78 11.11 14.31
CA SER A 165 5.98 11.83 13.03
C SER A 165 5.94 10.86 11.85
N VAL A 166 5.96 11.40 10.63
CA VAL A 166 6.09 10.57 9.41
C VAL A 166 7.32 9.66 9.47
N ARG A 167 8.43 10.17 9.98
CA ARG A 167 9.67 9.39 10.12
C ARG A 167 9.49 8.22 11.10
N GLU A 168 8.77 8.47 12.19
CA GLU A 168 8.53 7.50 13.26
C GLU A 168 7.46 6.45 12.87
N THR A 169 6.80 6.61 11.72
CA THR A 169 5.94 5.54 11.18
C THR A 169 6.72 4.29 10.78
N THR A 170 8.06 4.37 10.67
CA THR A 170 8.92 3.25 10.26
C THR A 170 8.74 2.03 11.16
N GLU A 171 8.76 2.22 12.50
CA GLU A 171 8.66 1.10 13.44
C GLU A 171 7.25 0.47 13.48
N PRO A 172 6.14 1.23 13.65
CA PRO A 172 4.83 0.62 13.61
C PRO A 172 4.50 -0.01 12.24
N LEU A 173 4.95 0.58 11.14
CA LEU A 173 4.79 -0.02 9.82
C LEU A 173 5.55 -1.34 9.70
N LYS A 174 6.80 -1.39 10.15
CA LYS A 174 7.61 -2.62 10.19
C LYS A 174 6.92 -3.70 11.01
N GLN A 175 6.43 -3.36 12.21
CA GLN A 175 5.73 -4.30 13.09
C GLN A 175 4.50 -4.91 12.39
N VAL A 176 3.67 -4.09 11.75
CA VAL A 176 2.49 -4.54 11.02
C VAL A 176 2.87 -5.45 9.85
N LEU A 177 3.91 -5.10 9.09
CA LEU A 177 4.34 -5.89 7.94
C LEU A 177 4.96 -7.24 8.34
N ILE A 178 5.66 -7.31 9.48
CA ILE A 178 6.14 -8.57 10.07
C ILE A 178 4.95 -9.44 10.49
N GLU A 179 3.99 -8.87 11.22
CA GLU A 179 2.78 -9.58 11.65
C GLU A 179 2.01 -10.18 10.47
N TRP A 180 2.02 -9.51 9.32
CA TRP A 180 1.33 -9.94 8.11
C TRP A 180 2.19 -10.77 7.15
N GLY A 181 3.41 -11.14 7.54
CA GLY A 181 4.30 -12.02 6.77
C GLY A 181 4.80 -11.41 5.46
N VAL A 182 5.08 -10.10 5.48
CA VAL A 182 5.67 -9.36 4.36
C VAL A 182 7.15 -9.05 4.61
N LEU A 183 7.55 -8.96 5.86
CA LEU A 183 8.94 -8.79 6.32
C LEU A 183 9.39 -9.99 7.14
#